data_815d7c101eeb45acb60d9ea3548cadfc
#
_entry.id   815d7c101eeb45acb60d9ea3548cadfc
#
_cell.length_a   1.000
_cell.length_b   1.000
_cell.length_c   1.000
_cell.angle_alpha   90.00
_cell.angle_beta   90.00
_cell.angle_gamma   90.00
#
_symmetry.space_group_name_H-M   'P 1'
#
loop_
_entity.id
_entity.type
_entity.pdbx_description
1 polymer ?
#
loop_
_entity_poly.entity_id
_entity_poly.type
_entity_poly.pdbx_seq_one_letter_code
_entity_poly.pdbx_strand_id
1 'polypeptide(L)'
;MTRIELPREKKVGHLTLLRQQRSLTSREFNALTADERLEIIRHAQGMNKYNLMLEAADVAELVPRLAAQEVYLLIKEMGSEDVTELLDLISTDQLTTILDLDCWQGDTLQAEPSLVWMQYLLDGGEERVIRAIKELDFLLLVLMFKKFVTVPRGPESYDDDDERMEAMVAAGGYELEFHDPESSKVVSAVLDIVFRHEREEFTRLMECVRWEQEAMLEEEVYGQRVGRLQDHGFPDPFEAQRVYARLDPASFAVENHRKKGLGLVSEEGAAPGFILTVARPRDLLAEVLAGGLRPETAWELTFLLNKVMSADKVDVGDLASVQTAMEEVYRYLNLALEELSEGDVARAATCFDDVYLESLFRLGFSLTLELQQRALRVRKSAGASYLDGPFRALLDGLVRKKPRLFEGVLEENRGGERPFATLRDLRLAGEWLERLELQLQLFAGHFPFELPLPESLDLSGCYPDDAADLTLSDFFLTALANRLQGRDFLPEPFPQAELGALHDRVCRDGLLAEELRRDTGQWLESLLPGTGPFADYCLDLWAEDFCTRSSAELDPRYLGGLIVRRG
;
A
#
# COMPACT_ATOMS: atom_id res chain seq x y z
N MET A 1 -22.89 -13.08 -33.68
CA MET A 1 -22.65 -11.64 -33.44
C MET A 1 -22.27 -11.51 -31.96
N THR A 2 -21.00 -11.30 -31.71
CA THR A 2 -20.47 -11.10 -30.36
C THR A 2 -21.02 -9.78 -29.84
N ARG A 3 -21.63 -9.78 -28.67
CA ARG A 3 -22.09 -8.56 -27.99
C ARG A 3 -20.99 -8.11 -27.06
N ILE A 4 -20.50 -6.90 -27.26
CA ILE A 4 -19.53 -6.24 -26.39
C ILE A 4 -20.31 -5.63 -25.23
N GLU A 5 -20.08 -6.10 -24.01
CA GLU A 5 -20.63 -5.49 -22.82
C GLU A 5 -19.79 -4.30 -22.40
N LEU A 6 -20.36 -3.11 -22.54
CA LEU A 6 -19.73 -1.90 -22.06
C LEU A 6 -20.16 -1.65 -20.62
N PRO A 7 -19.23 -1.60 -19.66
CA PRO A 7 -19.56 -1.09 -18.36
C PRO A 7 -19.98 0.39 -18.48
N ARG A 8 -21.11 0.75 -17.92
CA ARG A 8 -21.46 2.16 -17.69
C ARG A 8 -20.61 2.65 -16.52
N GLU A 9 -19.40 3.03 -16.85
CA GLU A 9 -18.49 3.61 -15.90
C GLU A 9 -18.40 5.10 -16.19
N LYS A 10 -18.47 5.90 -15.15
CA LYS A 10 -18.09 7.29 -15.25
C LYS A 10 -16.63 7.34 -14.86
N LYS A 11 -15.77 7.55 -15.83
CA LYS A 11 -14.33 7.63 -15.61
C LYS A 11 -13.96 8.94 -14.97
N VAL A 12 -13.08 8.85 -14.00
CA VAL A 12 -12.58 9.99 -13.30
C VAL A 12 -11.08 9.79 -13.06
N GLY A 13 -10.29 10.09 -14.05
CA GLY A 13 -8.85 9.85 -14.01
C GLY A 13 -8.54 8.37 -13.78
N HIS A 14 -7.79 8.05 -12.71
CA HIS A 14 -7.50 6.67 -12.30
C HIS A 14 -8.66 5.97 -11.59
N LEU A 15 -9.71 6.69 -11.21
CA LEU A 15 -10.81 6.16 -10.43
C LEU A 15 -11.99 5.87 -11.35
N THR A 16 -12.50 4.64 -11.31
CA THR A 16 -13.64 4.21 -12.12
C THR A 16 -14.81 3.83 -11.23
N LEU A 17 -15.97 4.48 -11.42
CA LEU A 17 -17.20 4.19 -10.70
C LEU A 17 -18.10 3.31 -11.55
N LEU A 18 -18.38 2.09 -11.07
CA LEU A 18 -19.22 1.12 -11.78
C LEU A 18 -20.72 1.49 -11.73
N ARG A 19 -21.35 1.60 -12.90
CA ARG A 19 -22.80 1.75 -13.07
C ARG A 19 -23.34 0.71 -14.08
N GLN A 20 -24.65 0.66 -14.29
CA GLN A 20 -25.33 -0.35 -15.13
C GLN A 20 -24.75 -0.52 -16.54
N GLN A 21 -24.62 -1.78 -16.97
CA GLN A 21 -24.04 -2.20 -18.25
C GLN A 21 -24.87 -1.79 -19.47
N ARG A 22 -24.19 -1.39 -20.55
CA ARG A 22 -24.74 -1.25 -21.89
C ARG A 22 -23.93 -2.13 -22.85
N SER A 23 -24.54 -2.75 -23.83
CA SER A 23 -23.85 -3.58 -24.81
C SER A 23 -23.83 -2.92 -26.19
N LEU A 24 -22.70 -2.97 -26.88
CA LEU A 24 -22.52 -2.64 -28.29
C LEU A 24 -22.17 -3.90 -29.08
N THR A 25 -22.51 -3.93 -30.35
CA THR A 25 -21.99 -4.94 -31.27
C THR A 25 -20.62 -4.48 -31.80
N SER A 26 -19.74 -5.43 -32.20
CA SER A 26 -18.43 -5.11 -32.81
C SER A 26 -18.57 -4.17 -34.02
N ARG A 27 -19.67 -4.24 -34.77
CA ARG A 27 -19.96 -3.34 -35.87
C ARG A 27 -20.27 -1.92 -35.43
N GLU A 28 -21.06 -1.75 -34.36
CA GLU A 28 -21.35 -0.44 -33.79
C GLU A 28 -20.10 0.18 -33.15
N PHE A 29 -19.27 -0.62 -32.49
CA PHE A 29 -17.99 -0.20 -31.93
C PHE A 29 -17.04 0.31 -33.03
N ASN A 30 -16.88 -0.44 -34.14
CA ASN A 30 -16.01 -0.03 -35.25
C ASN A 30 -16.61 1.10 -36.12
N ALA A 31 -17.86 1.47 -35.93
CA ALA A 31 -18.47 2.65 -36.55
C ALA A 31 -18.20 3.95 -35.78
N LEU A 32 -17.69 3.88 -34.58
CA LEU A 32 -17.28 5.04 -33.76
C LEU A 32 -15.97 5.63 -34.29
N THR A 33 -15.70 6.88 -33.96
CA THR A 33 -14.40 7.51 -34.23
C THR A 33 -13.28 6.83 -33.43
N ALA A 34 -12.02 6.97 -33.86
CA ALA A 34 -10.86 6.42 -33.15
C ALA A 34 -10.80 6.92 -31.69
N ASP A 35 -11.12 8.20 -31.45
CA ASP A 35 -11.12 8.78 -30.09
C ASP A 35 -12.22 8.20 -29.21
N GLU A 36 -13.43 7.99 -29.76
CA GLU A 36 -14.52 7.34 -29.02
C GLU A 36 -14.20 5.88 -28.69
N ARG A 37 -13.57 5.13 -29.62
CA ARG A 37 -13.11 3.77 -29.37
C ARG A 37 -12.04 3.74 -28.29
N LEU A 38 -11.05 4.64 -28.40
CA LEU A 38 -9.98 4.76 -27.41
C LEU A 38 -10.53 5.04 -26.02
N GLU A 39 -11.53 5.93 -25.93
CA GLU A 39 -12.20 6.25 -24.68
C GLU A 39 -12.95 5.03 -24.09
N ILE A 40 -13.59 4.22 -24.94
CA ILE A 40 -14.24 2.97 -24.52
C ILE A 40 -13.20 1.96 -24.05
N ILE A 41 -12.10 1.77 -24.79
CA ILE A 41 -11.01 0.86 -24.42
C ILE A 41 -10.41 1.26 -23.07
N ARG A 42 -10.16 2.55 -22.84
CA ARG A 42 -9.65 3.07 -21.56
C ARG A 42 -10.57 2.77 -20.38
N HIS A 43 -11.87 2.67 -20.61
CA HIS A 43 -12.87 2.38 -19.57
C HIS A 43 -13.06 0.87 -19.32
N ALA A 44 -12.57 0.03 -20.20
CA ALA A 44 -12.64 -1.42 -20.06
C ALA A 44 -11.51 -1.95 -19.16
N GLN A 45 -11.64 -3.18 -18.68
CA GLN A 45 -10.75 -3.80 -17.70
C GLN A 45 -10.36 -5.20 -18.11
N GLY A 46 -9.16 -5.63 -17.77
CA GLY A 46 -8.69 -6.99 -17.91
C GLY A 46 -8.97 -7.59 -19.29
N MET A 47 -9.46 -8.82 -19.32
CA MET A 47 -9.81 -9.54 -20.56
C MET A 47 -10.78 -8.77 -21.45
N ASN A 48 -11.72 -8.00 -20.88
CA ASN A 48 -12.65 -7.21 -21.70
C ASN A 48 -11.94 -6.06 -22.40
N LYS A 49 -10.99 -5.40 -21.77
CA LYS A 49 -10.14 -4.36 -22.38
C LYS A 49 -9.31 -4.94 -23.51
N TYR A 50 -8.66 -6.07 -23.27
CA TYR A 50 -7.86 -6.79 -24.27
C TYR A 50 -8.70 -7.17 -25.49
N ASN A 51 -9.86 -7.80 -25.27
CA ASN A 51 -10.76 -8.19 -26.35
C ASN A 51 -11.26 -6.99 -27.16
N LEU A 52 -11.61 -5.87 -26.52
CA LEU A 52 -12.02 -4.63 -27.19
C LEU A 52 -10.91 -4.05 -28.05
N MET A 53 -9.66 -4.11 -27.60
CA MET A 53 -8.50 -3.68 -28.37
C MET A 53 -8.37 -4.52 -29.63
N LEU A 54 -8.40 -5.85 -29.52
CA LEU A 54 -8.27 -6.76 -30.65
C LEU A 54 -9.46 -6.72 -31.63
N GLU A 55 -10.66 -6.37 -31.14
CA GLU A 55 -11.83 -6.18 -32.01
C GLU A 55 -11.82 -4.86 -32.79
N ALA A 56 -10.94 -3.91 -32.42
CA ALA A 56 -10.80 -2.65 -33.15
C ALA A 56 -10.13 -2.87 -34.51
N ALA A 57 -10.76 -2.36 -35.59
CA ALA A 57 -10.24 -2.52 -36.93
C ALA A 57 -8.89 -1.78 -37.16
N ASP A 58 -8.60 -0.78 -36.35
CA ASP A 58 -7.40 0.06 -36.35
C ASP A 58 -6.54 -0.12 -35.08
N VAL A 59 -6.52 -1.31 -34.54
CA VAL A 59 -5.81 -1.63 -33.25
C VAL A 59 -4.34 -1.16 -33.28
N ALA A 60 -3.65 -1.31 -34.42
CA ALA A 60 -2.26 -0.89 -34.60
C ALA A 60 -2.05 0.64 -34.48
N GLU A 61 -3.10 1.43 -34.69
CA GLU A 61 -3.06 2.89 -34.51
C GLU A 61 -3.52 3.28 -33.09
N LEU A 62 -4.40 2.47 -32.46
CA LEU A 62 -4.97 2.76 -31.14
C LEU A 62 -4.03 2.40 -29.99
N VAL A 63 -3.34 1.25 -30.06
CA VAL A 63 -2.45 0.80 -28.98
C VAL A 63 -1.31 1.77 -28.72
N PRO A 64 -0.58 2.32 -29.72
CA PRO A 64 0.45 3.33 -29.47
C PRO A 64 -0.07 4.64 -28.86
N ARG A 65 -1.37 4.91 -28.92
CA ARG A 65 -1.99 6.09 -28.30
C ARG A 65 -2.42 5.88 -26.84
N LEU A 66 -2.34 4.65 -26.35
CA LEU A 66 -2.53 4.38 -24.92
C LEU A 66 -1.27 4.78 -24.15
N ALA A 67 -1.44 5.18 -22.89
CA ALA A 67 -0.31 5.43 -22.02
C ALA A 67 0.48 4.12 -21.78
N ALA A 68 1.81 4.18 -21.82
CA ALA A 68 2.68 3.01 -21.62
C ALA A 68 2.38 2.29 -20.31
N GLN A 69 2.15 3.03 -19.22
CA GLN A 69 1.78 2.50 -17.92
C GLN A 69 0.45 1.73 -17.95
N GLU A 70 -0.53 2.18 -18.74
CA GLU A 70 -1.82 1.52 -18.90
C GLU A 70 -1.68 0.18 -19.63
N VAL A 71 -0.84 0.15 -20.68
CA VAL A 71 -0.52 -1.07 -21.43
C VAL A 71 0.26 -2.05 -20.54
N TYR A 72 1.24 -1.56 -19.80
CA TYR A 72 2.03 -2.36 -18.86
C TYR A 72 1.16 -3.05 -17.82
N LEU A 73 0.27 -2.31 -17.16
CA LEU A 73 -0.63 -2.89 -16.17
C LEU A 73 -1.58 -3.92 -16.78
N LEU A 74 -2.04 -3.72 -18.02
CA LEU A 74 -2.83 -4.72 -18.72
C LEU A 74 -2.04 -6.01 -18.98
N ILE A 75 -0.77 -5.88 -19.41
CA ILE A 75 0.12 -7.04 -19.60
C ILE A 75 0.30 -7.81 -18.27
N LYS A 76 0.51 -7.10 -17.15
CA LYS A 76 0.64 -7.72 -15.83
C LYS A 76 -0.66 -8.35 -15.32
N GLU A 77 -1.82 -7.74 -15.60
CA GLU A 77 -3.13 -8.27 -15.21
C GLU A 77 -3.48 -9.56 -15.96
N MET A 78 -3.15 -9.63 -17.23
CA MET A 78 -3.51 -10.75 -18.11
C MET A 78 -2.49 -11.89 -18.10
N GLY A 79 -1.23 -11.59 -17.77
CA GLY A 79 -0.11 -12.47 -18.03
C GLY A 79 0.39 -12.35 -19.48
N SER A 80 1.68 -12.47 -19.63
CA SER A 80 2.36 -12.19 -20.90
C SER A 80 2.06 -13.20 -22.00
N GLU A 81 1.76 -14.45 -21.65
CA GLU A 81 1.40 -15.50 -22.62
C GLU A 81 0.05 -15.21 -23.31
N ASP A 82 -0.87 -14.58 -22.57
CA ASP A 82 -2.22 -14.28 -23.04
C ASP A 82 -2.30 -12.98 -23.86
N VAL A 83 -1.24 -12.15 -23.89
CA VAL A 83 -1.24 -10.83 -24.56
C VAL A 83 -0.19 -10.70 -25.67
N THR A 84 0.30 -11.79 -26.22
CA THR A 84 1.34 -11.81 -27.25
C THR A 84 1.02 -10.89 -28.42
N GLU A 85 -0.25 -10.88 -28.90
CA GLU A 85 -0.70 -10.01 -29.99
C GLU A 85 -0.61 -8.52 -29.61
N LEU A 86 -0.84 -8.17 -28.34
CA LEU A 86 -0.70 -6.79 -27.86
C LEU A 86 0.75 -6.33 -27.86
N LEU A 87 1.68 -7.24 -27.49
CA LEU A 87 3.10 -6.96 -27.50
C LEU A 87 3.63 -6.60 -28.89
N ASP A 88 3.00 -7.08 -29.97
CA ASP A 88 3.33 -6.74 -31.35
C ASP A 88 2.87 -5.32 -31.76
N LEU A 89 1.94 -4.75 -31.01
CA LEU A 89 1.30 -3.47 -31.32
C LEU A 89 1.88 -2.30 -30.53
N ILE A 90 2.68 -2.55 -29.47
CA ILE A 90 3.28 -1.47 -28.68
C ILE A 90 4.35 -0.71 -29.47
N SER A 91 4.42 0.60 -29.23
CA SER A 91 5.48 1.43 -29.78
C SER A 91 6.79 1.23 -29.02
N THR A 92 7.92 1.64 -29.62
CA THR A 92 9.24 1.59 -28.95
C THR A 92 9.29 2.48 -27.72
N ASP A 93 8.63 3.64 -27.73
CA ASP A 93 8.54 4.52 -26.56
C ASP A 93 7.76 3.85 -25.42
N GLN A 94 6.67 3.15 -25.76
CA GLN A 94 5.94 2.34 -24.78
C GLN A 94 6.82 1.21 -24.24
N LEU A 95 7.55 0.50 -25.08
CA LEU A 95 8.46 -0.57 -24.68
C LEU A 95 9.56 -0.03 -23.75
N THR A 96 10.17 1.10 -24.09
CA THR A 96 11.19 1.74 -23.23
C THR A 96 10.64 2.06 -21.84
N THR A 97 9.46 2.67 -21.77
CA THR A 97 8.80 2.99 -20.49
C THR A 97 8.46 1.72 -19.70
N ILE A 98 8.03 0.66 -20.39
CA ILE A 98 7.72 -0.63 -19.76
C ILE A 98 8.99 -1.27 -19.17
N LEU A 99 10.11 -1.26 -19.90
CA LEU A 99 11.41 -1.74 -19.40
C LEU A 99 11.87 -0.92 -18.19
N ASP A 100 11.67 0.39 -18.22
CA ASP A 100 11.97 1.29 -17.09
C ASP A 100 11.12 0.99 -15.84
N LEU A 101 9.90 0.53 -16.00
CA LEU A 101 9.00 0.17 -14.89
C LEU A 101 9.24 -1.26 -14.36
N ASP A 102 9.56 -2.21 -15.23
CA ASP A 102 9.58 -3.64 -14.91
C ASP A 102 10.97 -4.20 -14.60
N CYS A 103 12.01 -3.69 -15.27
CA CYS A 103 13.33 -4.31 -15.21
C CYS A 103 14.25 -3.78 -14.10
N TRP A 104 13.76 -2.88 -13.24
CA TRP A 104 14.62 -2.24 -12.26
C TRP A 104 14.19 -2.48 -10.82
N GLN A 105 15.15 -2.77 -9.95
CA GLN A 105 14.96 -2.80 -8.52
C GLN A 105 15.86 -1.73 -7.87
N GLY A 106 15.25 -0.61 -7.45
CA GLY A 106 16.01 0.55 -7.02
C GLY A 106 16.80 1.16 -8.17
N ASP A 107 18.10 1.18 -8.05
CA ASP A 107 19.09 1.71 -9.01
C ASP A 107 19.78 0.61 -9.85
N THR A 108 19.39 -0.65 -9.68
CA THR A 108 20.02 -1.82 -10.31
C THR A 108 19.10 -2.47 -11.33
N LEU A 109 19.57 -2.66 -12.57
CA LEU A 109 18.86 -3.43 -13.61
C LEU A 109 18.88 -4.92 -13.28
N GLN A 110 17.70 -5.55 -13.28
CA GLN A 110 17.52 -6.95 -12.98
C GLN A 110 17.66 -7.83 -14.23
N ALA A 111 18.41 -8.91 -14.13
CA ALA A 111 18.64 -9.84 -15.24
C ALA A 111 17.35 -10.61 -15.61
N GLU A 112 16.64 -11.16 -14.62
CA GLU A 112 15.49 -12.04 -14.87
C GLU A 112 14.36 -11.33 -15.63
N PRO A 113 13.82 -10.16 -15.23
CA PRO A 113 12.83 -9.45 -16.02
C PRO A 113 13.35 -9.04 -17.40
N SER A 114 14.62 -8.63 -17.49
CA SER A 114 15.25 -8.27 -18.77
C SER A 114 15.28 -9.45 -19.76
N LEU A 115 15.54 -10.67 -19.27
CA LEU A 115 15.50 -11.88 -20.09
C LEU A 115 14.10 -12.19 -20.59
N VAL A 116 13.09 -12.02 -19.76
CA VAL A 116 11.68 -12.22 -20.14
C VAL A 116 11.31 -11.27 -21.29
N TRP A 117 11.70 -10.00 -21.20
CA TRP A 117 11.44 -9.05 -22.29
C TRP A 117 12.23 -9.38 -23.57
N MET A 118 13.47 -9.87 -23.47
CA MET A 118 14.22 -10.37 -24.64
C MET A 118 13.51 -11.57 -25.27
N GLN A 119 12.96 -12.49 -24.48
CA GLN A 119 12.19 -13.61 -25.00
C GLN A 119 10.95 -13.13 -25.75
N TYR A 120 10.21 -12.15 -25.23
CA TYR A 120 9.04 -11.58 -25.93
C TYR A 120 9.42 -10.91 -27.25
N LEU A 121 10.57 -10.26 -27.32
CA LEU A 121 11.06 -9.71 -28.58
C LEU A 121 11.35 -10.81 -29.59
N LEU A 122 11.94 -11.95 -29.18
CA LEU A 122 12.18 -13.11 -30.02
C LEU A 122 10.88 -13.75 -30.52
N ASP A 123 9.90 -13.93 -29.63
CA ASP A 123 8.61 -14.54 -29.96
C ASP A 123 7.84 -13.70 -30.97
N GLY A 124 8.02 -12.39 -30.99
CA GLY A 124 7.50 -11.46 -31.99
C GLY A 124 8.25 -11.46 -33.34
N GLY A 125 9.33 -12.26 -33.47
CA GLY A 125 10.08 -12.47 -34.71
C GLY A 125 11.23 -11.51 -34.96
N GLU A 126 12.02 -11.82 -36.00
CA GLU A 126 13.28 -11.13 -36.29
C GLU A 126 13.11 -9.60 -36.54
N GLU A 127 12.05 -9.19 -37.23
CA GLU A 127 11.79 -7.76 -37.51
C GLU A 127 11.61 -6.95 -36.25
N ARG A 128 11.00 -7.55 -35.22
CA ARG A 128 10.78 -6.91 -33.93
C ARG A 128 12.08 -6.76 -33.14
N VAL A 129 12.91 -7.79 -33.13
CA VAL A 129 14.25 -7.73 -32.53
C VAL A 129 15.06 -6.61 -33.18
N ILE A 130 15.09 -6.55 -34.51
CA ILE A 130 15.83 -5.53 -35.27
C ILE A 130 15.33 -4.12 -34.94
N ARG A 131 14.00 -3.93 -34.89
CA ARG A 131 13.40 -2.65 -34.53
C ARG A 131 13.81 -2.24 -33.12
N ALA A 132 13.70 -3.15 -32.13
CA ALA A 132 14.08 -2.87 -30.76
C ALA A 132 15.57 -2.49 -30.64
N ILE A 133 16.48 -3.19 -31.33
CA ILE A 133 17.91 -2.87 -31.32
C ILE A 133 18.21 -1.50 -31.93
N LYS A 134 17.44 -1.05 -32.91
CA LYS A 134 17.64 0.26 -33.57
C LYS A 134 17.04 1.43 -32.81
N GLU A 135 15.95 1.21 -32.13
CA GLU A 135 15.12 2.28 -31.58
C GLU A 135 15.22 2.42 -30.06
N LEU A 136 15.54 1.34 -29.33
CA LEU A 136 15.76 1.42 -27.88
C LEU A 136 17.03 2.20 -27.55
N ASP A 137 17.07 2.75 -26.34
CA ASP A 137 18.27 3.39 -25.82
C ASP A 137 19.47 2.45 -25.88
N PHE A 138 20.53 2.88 -26.57
CA PHE A 138 21.70 2.04 -26.81
C PHE A 138 22.42 1.62 -25.52
N LEU A 139 22.54 2.54 -24.55
CA LEU A 139 23.21 2.22 -23.29
C LEU A 139 22.39 1.26 -22.44
N LEU A 140 21.06 1.35 -22.48
CA LEU A 140 20.18 0.37 -21.87
C LEU A 140 20.39 -1.03 -22.50
N LEU A 141 20.45 -1.11 -23.82
CA LEU A 141 20.74 -2.38 -24.51
C LEU A 141 22.11 -2.96 -24.09
N VAL A 142 23.17 -2.13 -24.09
CA VAL A 142 24.50 -2.56 -23.63
C VAL A 142 24.42 -3.10 -22.21
N LEU A 143 23.74 -2.40 -21.29
CA LEU A 143 23.58 -2.83 -19.91
C LEU A 143 22.80 -4.13 -19.80
N MET A 144 21.70 -4.28 -20.55
CA MET A 144 20.93 -5.53 -20.60
C MET A 144 21.80 -6.71 -21.04
N PHE A 145 22.59 -6.58 -22.12
CA PHE A 145 23.46 -7.65 -22.58
C PHE A 145 24.59 -7.95 -21.59
N LYS A 146 25.16 -6.94 -20.91
CA LYS A 146 26.18 -7.14 -19.88
C LYS A 146 25.70 -7.97 -18.69
N LYS A 147 24.40 -7.98 -18.41
CA LYS A 147 23.86 -8.87 -17.35
C LYS A 147 23.96 -10.34 -17.70
N PHE A 148 24.16 -10.69 -18.98
CA PHE A 148 24.13 -12.09 -19.45
C PHE A 148 25.41 -12.56 -20.10
N VAL A 149 26.21 -11.65 -20.68
CA VAL A 149 27.39 -12.04 -21.46
C VAL A 149 28.58 -11.17 -21.12
N THR A 150 29.74 -11.79 -21.00
CA THR A 150 31.05 -11.13 -20.94
C THR A 150 31.78 -11.34 -22.24
N VAL A 151 32.38 -10.28 -22.78
CA VAL A 151 33.28 -10.33 -23.93
C VAL A 151 34.71 -10.12 -23.43
N PRO A 152 35.60 -11.15 -23.47
CA PRO A 152 36.97 -11.05 -22.97
C PRO A 152 37.80 -9.94 -23.63
N ARG A 153 38.67 -9.30 -22.85
CA ARG A 153 39.55 -8.19 -23.30
C ARG A 153 40.89 -8.71 -23.87
N GLY A 154 40.85 -9.40 -24.96
CA GLY A 154 42.05 -9.78 -25.69
C GLY A 154 42.32 -11.30 -25.76
N PRO A 155 43.27 -11.74 -26.58
CA PRO A 155 43.57 -13.14 -26.71
C PRO A 155 44.32 -13.65 -25.46
N GLU A 156 43.61 -14.27 -24.54
CA GLU A 156 44.28 -15.20 -23.65
C GLU A 156 44.67 -16.41 -24.53
N SER A 157 45.96 -16.57 -24.74
CA SER A 157 46.65 -17.64 -25.46
C SER A 157 45.77 -18.55 -26.35
N TYR A 158 45.94 -18.42 -27.66
CA TYR A 158 45.42 -19.36 -28.63
C TYR A 158 46.01 -20.76 -28.35
N ASP A 159 45.32 -21.56 -27.58
CA ASP A 159 45.40 -23.02 -27.72
C ASP A 159 44.48 -23.42 -28.85
N ASP A 160 45.01 -24.22 -29.79
CA ASP A 160 44.36 -24.78 -30.99
C ASP A 160 43.13 -25.64 -30.60
N ASP A 161 41.99 -24.98 -30.40
CA ASP A 161 40.73 -25.69 -30.15
C ASP A 161 39.75 -25.33 -31.29
N ASP A 162 39.66 -26.23 -32.30
CA ASP A 162 38.82 -26.03 -33.47
C ASP A 162 37.36 -25.74 -33.13
N GLU A 163 36.83 -26.31 -32.07
CA GLU A 163 35.45 -26.05 -31.58
C GLU A 163 35.28 -24.61 -31.08
N ARG A 164 36.31 -24.04 -30.43
CA ARG A 164 36.33 -22.66 -29.93
C ARG A 164 36.40 -21.67 -31.08
N MET A 165 37.13 -22.00 -32.13
CA MET A 165 37.23 -21.17 -33.34
C MET A 165 35.93 -21.18 -34.16
N GLU A 166 35.21 -22.30 -34.23
CA GLU A 166 33.89 -22.38 -34.86
C GLU A 166 32.85 -21.57 -34.08
N ALA A 167 32.84 -21.63 -32.74
CA ALA A 167 31.97 -20.81 -31.89
C ALA A 167 32.26 -19.30 -32.01
N MET A 168 33.54 -18.94 -32.12
CA MET A 168 33.97 -17.54 -32.31
C MET A 168 33.59 -17.00 -33.70
N VAL A 169 33.63 -17.82 -34.75
CA VAL A 169 33.18 -17.45 -36.10
C VAL A 169 31.65 -17.29 -36.10
N ALA A 170 30.91 -18.16 -35.45
CA ALA A 170 29.46 -18.07 -35.31
C ALA A 170 29.03 -16.82 -34.52
N ALA A 171 29.84 -16.36 -33.55
CA ALA A 171 29.63 -15.15 -32.77
C ALA A 171 30.23 -13.87 -33.41
N GLY A 172 30.43 -13.87 -34.74
CA GLY A 172 30.90 -12.67 -35.47
C GLY A 172 32.34 -12.25 -35.16
N GLY A 173 33.17 -13.16 -34.70
CA GLY A 173 34.56 -12.91 -34.32
C GLY A 173 34.78 -12.50 -32.87
N TYR A 174 33.73 -12.57 -32.03
CA TYR A 174 33.82 -12.35 -30.60
C TYR A 174 33.74 -13.68 -29.84
N GLU A 175 34.56 -13.84 -28.80
CA GLU A 175 34.39 -14.89 -27.81
C GLU A 175 33.35 -14.40 -26.80
N LEU A 176 32.29 -15.20 -26.57
CA LEU A 176 31.20 -14.85 -25.67
C LEU A 176 31.17 -15.83 -24.48
N GLU A 177 31.28 -15.29 -23.28
CA GLU A 177 31.12 -16.03 -22.04
C GLU A 177 29.77 -15.74 -21.43
N PHE A 178 28.83 -16.69 -21.46
CA PHE A 178 27.51 -16.55 -20.90
C PHE A 178 27.54 -16.81 -19.39
N HIS A 179 26.83 -15.98 -18.62
CA HIS A 179 26.81 -16.08 -17.16
C HIS A 179 26.01 -17.30 -16.68
N ASP A 180 25.01 -17.72 -17.42
CA ASP A 180 24.25 -18.93 -17.12
C ASP A 180 23.74 -19.63 -18.41
N PRO A 181 23.50 -20.99 -18.36
CA PRO A 181 23.06 -21.76 -19.52
C PRO A 181 21.61 -21.49 -19.97
N GLU A 182 20.74 -20.98 -19.10
CA GLU A 182 19.32 -20.75 -19.43
C GLU A 182 19.19 -19.49 -20.27
N SER A 183 19.80 -18.40 -19.82
CA SER A 183 19.81 -17.12 -20.55
C SER A 183 20.58 -17.22 -21.88
N SER A 184 21.58 -18.11 -21.96
CA SER A 184 22.44 -18.23 -23.16
C SER A 184 21.65 -18.51 -24.44
N LYS A 185 20.57 -19.28 -24.37
CA LYS A 185 19.73 -19.62 -25.53
C LYS A 185 19.02 -18.41 -26.10
N VAL A 186 18.41 -17.62 -25.23
CA VAL A 186 17.66 -16.42 -25.61
C VAL A 186 18.62 -15.35 -26.13
N VAL A 187 19.67 -15.07 -25.35
CA VAL A 187 20.64 -14.01 -25.67
C VAL A 187 21.41 -14.33 -26.95
N SER A 188 21.85 -15.56 -27.15
CA SER A 188 22.53 -15.97 -28.41
C SER A 188 21.60 -15.89 -29.62
N ALA A 189 20.32 -16.25 -29.48
CA ALA A 189 19.36 -16.13 -30.57
C ALA A 189 19.13 -14.65 -30.97
N VAL A 190 19.00 -13.74 -29.98
CA VAL A 190 18.91 -12.29 -30.25
C VAL A 190 20.19 -11.81 -30.94
N LEU A 191 21.36 -12.16 -30.43
CA LEU A 191 22.65 -11.75 -31.00
C LEU A 191 22.87 -12.29 -32.41
N ASP A 192 22.42 -13.51 -32.70
CA ASP A 192 22.49 -14.09 -34.06
C ASP A 192 21.62 -13.32 -35.05
N ILE A 193 20.41 -12.95 -34.67
CA ILE A 193 19.53 -12.10 -35.49
C ILE A 193 20.21 -10.76 -35.77
N VAL A 194 20.73 -10.08 -34.72
CA VAL A 194 21.40 -8.78 -34.88
C VAL A 194 22.63 -8.91 -35.77
N PHE A 195 23.44 -9.95 -35.59
CA PHE A 195 24.63 -10.19 -36.43
C PHE A 195 24.30 -10.38 -37.89
N ARG A 196 23.22 -11.12 -38.20
CA ARG A 196 22.81 -11.42 -39.58
C ARG A 196 22.24 -10.19 -40.32
N HIS A 197 21.51 -9.35 -39.61
CA HIS A 197 20.77 -8.25 -40.22
C HIS A 197 21.41 -6.89 -40.03
N GLU A 198 22.07 -6.63 -38.88
CA GLU A 198 22.60 -5.33 -38.47
C GLU A 198 24.03 -5.48 -37.93
N ARG A 199 24.95 -5.85 -38.80
CA ARG A 199 26.33 -6.19 -38.45
C ARG A 199 27.11 -5.03 -37.80
N GLU A 200 26.84 -3.81 -38.21
CA GLU A 200 27.48 -2.62 -37.62
C GLU A 200 27.00 -2.40 -36.18
N GLU A 201 25.70 -2.50 -35.92
CA GLU A 201 25.13 -2.38 -34.58
C GLU A 201 25.57 -3.54 -33.67
N PHE A 202 25.65 -4.76 -34.20
CA PHE A 202 26.21 -5.90 -33.48
C PHE A 202 27.65 -5.62 -33.02
N THR A 203 28.53 -5.14 -33.94
CA THR A 203 29.93 -4.85 -33.60
C THR A 203 29.99 -3.74 -32.55
N ARG A 204 29.24 -2.66 -32.73
CA ARG A 204 29.17 -1.56 -31.78
C ARG A 204 28.69 -2.02 -30.39
N LEU A 205 27.68 -2.86 -30.34
CA LEU A 205 27.13 -3.43 -29.11
C LEU A 205 28.19 -4.29 -28.40
N MET A 206 28.84 -5.21 -29.12
CA MET A 206 29.85 -6.10 -28.52
C MET A 206 31.09 -5.35 -28.03
N GLU A 207 31.52 -4.31 -28.73
CA GLU A 207 32.62 -3.45 -28.27
C GLU A 207 32.24 -2.69 -26.99
N CYS A 208 31.02 -2.16 -26.89
CA CYS A 208 30.58 -1.50 -25.66
C CYS A 208 30.40 -2.51 -24.50
N VAL A 209 29.84 -3.70 -24.75
CA VAL A 209 29.77 -4.78 -23.75
C VAL A 209 31.17 -5.16 -23.25
N ARG A 210 32.20 -5.16 -24.14
CA ARG A 210 33.59 -5.45 -23.79
C ARG A 210 34.24 -4.39 -22.90
N TRP A 211 34.05 -3.10 -23.25
CA TRP A 211 34.88 -2.04 -22.69
C TRP A 211 34.21 -1.22 -21.60
N GLU A 212 32.89 -1.05 -21.62
CA GLU A 212 32.20 -0.28 -20.59
C GLU A 212 32.26 -0.96 -19.23
N GLN A 213 32.40 -0.17 -18.17
CA GLN A 213 32.30 -0.67 -16.80
C GLN A 213 30.85 -0.74 -16.38
N GLU A 214 30.37 -1.90 -15.95
CA GLU A 214 28.96 -2.14 -15.62
C GLU A 214 28.42 -1.13 -14.61
N ALA A 215 29.13 -0.87 -13.52
CA ALA A 215 28.67 0.08 -12.50
C ALA A 215 28.52 1.52 -13.01
N MET A 216 29.43 1.99 -13.88
CA MET A 216 29.34 3.32 -14.48
C MET A 216 28.19 3.41 -15.48
N LEU A 217 28.04 2.35 -16.28
CA LEU A 217 26.95 2.25 -17.25
C LEU A 217 25.58 2.21 -16.55
N GLU A 218 25.48 1.43 -15.47
CA GLU A 218 24.25 1.33 -14.68
C GLU A 218 23.86 2.68 -14.07
N GLU A 219 24.81 3.44 -13.53
CA GLU A 219 24.57 4.80 -13.01
C GLU A 219 24.07 5.76 -14.11
N GLU A 220 24.68 5.72 -15.31
CA GLU A 220 24.27 6.56 -16.43
C GLU A 220 22.86 6.21 -16.94
N VAL A 221 22.59 4.92 -17.19
CA VAL A 221 21.29 4.44 -17.66
C VAL A 221 20.20 4.68 -16.61
N TYR A 222 20.52 4.52 -15.31
CA TYR A 222 19.60 4.87 -14.22
C TYR A 222 19.25 6.37 -14.24
N GLY A 223 20.24 7.24 -14.46
CA GLY A 223 19.99 8.68 -14.59
C GLY A 223 19.03 9.01 -15.75
N GLN A 224 19.22 8.37 -16.91
CA GLN A 224 18.33 8.53 -18.08
C GLN A 224 16.91 7.99 -17.79
N ARG A 225 16.81 6.81 -17.16
CA ARG A 225 15.55 6.23 -16.71
C ARG A 225 14.77 7.18 -15.78
N VAL A 226 15.45 7.74 -14.78
CA VAL A 226 14.82 8.70 -13.85
C VAL A 226 14.25 9.89 -14.61
N GLY A 227 14.97 10.42 -15.59
CA GLY A 227 14.49 11.52 -16.44
C GLY A 227 13.21 11.12 -17.21
N ARG A 228 13.22 9.97 -17.90
CA ARG A 228 12.04 9.49 -18.63
C ARG A 228 10.83 9.23 -17.73
N LEU A 229 11.04 8.57 -16.59
CA LEU A 229 9.96 8.27 -15.64
C LEU A 229 9.41 9.52 -14.96
N GLN A 230 10.23 10.57 -14.78
CA GLN A 230 9.78 11.84 -14.22
C GLN A 230 8.75 12.50 -15.13
N ASP A 231 8.89 12.42 -16.45
CA ASP A 231 7.92 12.91 -17.44
C ASP A 231 6.57 12.17 -17.32
N HIS A 232 6.57 10.95 -16.84
CA HIS A 232 5.38 10.15 -16.53
C HIS A 232 4.87 10.30 -15.08
N GLY A 233 5.44 11.24 -14.31
CA GLY A 233 5.02 11.53 -12.93
C GLY A 233 5.62 10.59 -11.88
N PHE A 234 6.66 9.82 -12.20
CA PHE A 234 7.45 9.03 -11.26
C PHE A 234 8.76 9.77 -10.92
N PRO A 235 8.77 10.67 -9.94
CA PRO A 235 10.00 11.31 -9.51
C PRO A 235 10.89 10.31 -8.76
N ASP A 236 12.16 10.68 -8.58
CA ASP A 236 13.05 9.92 -7.72
C ASP A 236 12.42 9.64 -6.35
N PRO A 237 12.55 8.41 -5.78
CA PRO A 237 11.91 8.05 -4.52
C PRO A 237 12.24 8.98 -3.34
N PHE A 238 13.43 9.56 -3.30
CA PHE A 238 13.81 10.50 -2.25
C PHE A 238 13.08 11.85 -2.39
N GLU A 239 12.92 12.35 -3.62
CA GLU A 239 12.11 13.54 -3.89
C GLU A 239 10.63 13.29 -3.66
N ALA A 240 10.15 12.12 -4.05
CA ALA A 240 8.76 11.69 -3.89
C ALA A 240 8.32 11.71 -2.42
N GLN A 241 9.22 11.42 -1.46
CA GLN A 241 8.92 11.44 -0.02
C GLN A 241 8.32 12.77 0.46
N ARG A 242 8.53 13.87 -0.27
CA ARG A 242 7.92 15.17 0.04
C ARG A 242 6.39 15.16 0.00
N VAL A 243 5.78 14.18 -0.67
CA VAL A 243 4.32 14.00 -0.68
C VAL A 243 3.76 13.76 0.73
N TYR A 244 4.56 13.21 1.63
CA TYR A 244 4.23 12.99 3.04
C TYR A 244 4.69 14.11 3.98
N ALA A 245 5.15 15.23 3.43
CA ALA A 245 5.55 16.37 4.26
C ALA A 245 4.33 16.93 5.01
N ARG A 246 4.47 17.05 6.33
CA ARG A 246 3.41 17.53 7.20
C ARG A 246 2.95 18.95 6.80
N LEU A 247 1.64 19.14 6.76
CA LEU A 247 0.98 20.44 6.79
C LEU A 247 0.33 20.62 8.16
N ASP A 248 0.14 21.85 8.57
CA ASP A 248 -0.65 22.16 9.76
C ASP A 248 -2.13 22.33 9.36
N PRO A 249 -3.03 21.40 9.74
CA PRO A 249 -4.43 21.49 9.35
C PRO A 249 -5.12 22.78 9.84
N ALA A 250 -4.75 23.26 11.03
CA ALA A 250 -5.37 24.44 11.63
C ALA A 250 -5.05 25.74 10.88
N SER A 251 -3.92 25.79 10.19
CA SER A 251 -3.46 26.95 9.41
C SER A 251 -3.64 26.78 7.89
N PHE A 252 -4.26 25.68 7.45
CA PHE A 252 -4.45 25.42 6.02
C PHE A 252 -5.45 26.40 5.41
N ALA A 253 -4.96 27.27 4.54
CA ALA A 253 -5.77 28.21 3.79
C ALA A 253 -5.85 27.79 2.32
N VAL A 254 -7.04 27.48 1.83
CA VAL A 254 -7.32 27.05 0.43
C VAL A 254 -6.68 27.98 -0.59
N GLU A 255 -6.71 29.29 -0.34
CA GLU A 255 -6.18 30.34 -1.25
C GLU A 255 -4.69 30.18 -1.52
N ASN A 256 -3.92 29.71 -0.53
CA ASN A 256 -2.47 29.50 -0.65
C ASN A 256 -2.10 28.28 -1.50
N HIS A 257 -3.05 27.38 -1.68
CA HIS A 257 -2.87 26.09 -2.36
C HIS A 257 -3.67 26.00 -3.66
N ARG A 258 -4.29 27.11 -4.11
CA ARG A 258 -4.99 27.17 -5.40
C ARG A 258 -4.04 26.95 -6.56
N LYS A 259 -4.50 26.19 -7.55
CA LYS A 259 -3.83 26.00 -8.83
C LYS A 259 -3.63 27.35 -9.51
N LYS A 260 -2.38 27.73 -9.68
CA LYS A 260 -2.05 28.87 -10.53
C LYS A 260 -2.19 28.34 -11.95
N GLY A 261 -3.10 28.90 -12.75
CA GLY A 261 -3.40 28.45 -14.10
C GLY A 261 -2.11 28.25 -14.95
N LEU A 262 -1.54 27.09 -14.83
CA LEU A 262 -0.47 26.62 -15.68
C LEU A 262 -1.19 25.95 -16.83
N GLY A 263 -1.06 26.51 -18.02
CA GLY A 263 -1.49 25.90 -19.29
C GLY A 263 -0.69 24.61 -19.59
N LEU A 264 -0.66 23.70 -18.64
CA LEU A 264 -0.13 22.34 -18.79
C LEU A 264 -1.26 21.44 -19.34
N VAL A 265 -1.82 21.81 -20.46
CA VAL A 265 -2.52 20.84 -21.29
C VAL A 265 -1.45 20.28 -22.21
N SER A 266 -0.95 19.09 -21.91
CA SER A 266 -0.38 18.25 -22.94
C SER A 266 -1.52 17.96 -23.92
N GLU A 267 -1.44 18.47 -25.14
CA GLU A 267 -2.39 18.19 -26.21
C GLU A 267 -2.37 16.70 -26.61
N GLU A 268 -1.44 15.92 -26.06
CA GLU A 268 -1.18 14.53 -26.43
C GLU A 268 -1.62 13.56 -25.32
N GLY A 269 -2.84 13.07 -25.47
CA GLY A 269 -3.32 11.89 -24.77
C GLY A 269 -4.17 12.17 -23.53
N ALA A 270 -5.12 11.28 -23.25
CA ALA A 270 -5.86 11.28 -21.99
C ALA A 270 -5.05 10.58 -20.88
N ALA A 271 -5.24 11.02 -19.65
CA ALA A 271 -4.58 10.42 -18.48
C ALA A 271 -4.80 8.89 -18.42
N PRO A 272 -3.79 8.10 -18.00
CA PRO A 272 -3.92 6.66 -17.87
C PRO A 272 -5.12 6.29 -17.00
N GLY A 273 -5.86 5.26 -17.40
CA GLY A 273 -7.00 4.76 -16.64
C GLY A 273 -6.57 3.65 -15.69
N PHE A 274 -6.59 3.92 -14.39
CA PHE A 274 -6.51 2.90 -13.37
C PHE A 274 -7.89 2.63 -12.78
N ILE A 275 -8.06 1.43 -12.23
CA ILE A 275 -9.32 1.00 -11.71
C ILE A 275 -9.25 0.95 -10.20
N LEU A 276 -9.89 1.90 -9.56
CA LEU A 276 -10.29 1.74 -8.17
C LEU A 276 -11.70 1.14 -8.16
N THR A 277 -11.80 -0.15 -7.84
CA THR A 277 -13.11 -0.81 -7.71
C THR A 277 -13.74 -0.35 -6.39
N VAL A 278 -14.38 0.79 -6.38
CA VAL A 278 -15.19 1.25 -5.26
C VAL A 278 -16.57 0.60 -5.43
N ALA A 279 -16.79 -0.52 -4.76
CA ALA A 279 -17.96 -1.39 -4.96
C ALA A 279 -19.31 -0.69 -4.68
N ARG A 280 -19.36 0.34 -3.85
CA ARG A 280 -20.52 1.24 -3.64
C ARG A 280 -20.02 2.55 -3.01
N PRO A 281 -19.68 3.56 -3.78
CA PRO A 281 -19.22 4.82 -3.22
C PRO A 281 -20.35 5.51 -2.45
N ARG A 282 -20.13 5.72 -1.16
CA ARG A 282 -21.01 6.52 -0.27
C ARG A 282 -20.25 7.66 0.38
N ASP A 283 -18.97 7.80 0.06
CA ASP A 283 -18.13 8.84 0.59
C ASP A 283 -18.14 10.09 -0.32
N LEU A 284 -17.68 11.18 0.22
CA LEU A 284 -17.74 12.49 -0.41
C LEU A 284 -16.94 12.54 -1.72
N LEU A 285 -15.72 11.96 -1.73
CA LEU A 285 -14.88 11.94 -2.93
C LEU A 285 -15.55 11.17 -4.05
N ALA A 286 -16.22 10.04 -3.76
CA ALA A 286 -16.96 9.30 -4.77
C ALA A 286 -18.08 10.11 -5.41
N GLU A 287 -18.79 10.93 -4.64
CA GLU A 287 -19.83 11.83 -5.16
C GLU A 287 -19.23 12.92 -6.05
N VAL A 288 -18.10 13.52 -5.64
CA VAL A 288 -17.34 14.47 -6.45
C VAL A 288 -16.91 13.82 -7.77
N LEU A 289 -16.30 12.66 -7.71
CA LEU A 289 -15.84 11.91 -8.87
C LEU A 289 -16.99 11.53 -9.80
N ALA A 290 -18.17 11.20 -9.28
CA ALA A 290 -19.35 10.95 -10.10
C ALA A 290 -19.80 12.17 -10.92
N GLY A 291 -19.40 13.37 -10.53
CA GLY A 291 -19.58 14.61 -11.28
C GLY A 291 -18.75 14.69 -12.58
N GLY A 292 -17.66 13.95 -12.68
CA GLY A 292 -16.64 14.00 -13.74
C GLY A 292 -15.48 14.92 -13.36
N LEU A 293 -14.30 14.71 -13.92
CA LEU A 293 -13.10 15.52 -13.70
C LEU A 293 -12.76 16.34 -14.94
N ARG A 294 -12.13 17.48 -14.72
CA ARG A 294 -11.40 18.18 -15.78
C ARG A 294 -10.17 17.37 -16.21
N PRO A 295 -9.77 17.45 -17.47
CA PRO A 295 -8.58 16.71 -17.96
C PRO A 295 -7.31 17.00 -17.13
N GLU A 296 -7.10 18.27 -16.75
CA GLU A 296 -5.96 18.71 -15.96
C GLU A 296 -5.97 18.06 -14.57
N THR A 297 -7.13 17.97 -13.93
CA THR A 297 -7.29 17.33 -12.62
C THR A 297 -7.07 15.80 -12.73
N ALA A 298 -7.47 15.18 -13.83
CA ALA A 298 -7.21 13.77 -14.09
C ALA A 298 -5.71 13.48 -14.22
N TRP A 299 -4.97 14.30 -14.95
CA TRP A 299 -3.51 14.20 -15.07
C TRP A 299 -2.81 14.42 -13.72
N GLU A 300 -3.22 15.43 -12.98
CA GLU A 300 -2.66 15.71 -11.65
C GLU A 300 -2.88 14.54 -10.68
N LEU A 301 -4.05 13.89 -10.75
CA LEU A 301 -4.34 12.69 -9.96
C LEU A 301 -3.41 11.53 -10.35
N THR A 302 -3.13 11.36 -11.64
CA THR A 302 -2.14 10.40 -12.15
C THR A 302 -0.77 10.66 -11.56
N PHE A 303 -0.29 11.89 -11.66
CA PHE A 303 1.03 12.26 -11.16
C PHE A 303 1.13 12.14 -9.64
N LEU A 304 0.07 12.48 -8.90
CA LEU A 304 0.02 12.25 -7.47
C LEU A 304 0.14 10.75 -7.13
N LEU A 305 -0.61 9.88 -7.84
CA LEU A 305 -0.54 8.45 -7.63
C LEU A 305 0.87 7.91 -7.91
N ASN A 306 1.45 8.27 -9.08
CA ASN A 306 2.79 7.84 -9.46
C ASN A 306 3.84 8.32 -8.46
N LYS A 307 3.71 9.56 -7.97
CA LYS A 307 4.55 10.12 -6.92
C LYS A 307 4.44 9.36 -5.60
N VAL A 308 3.23 8.96 -5.20
CA VAL A 308 3.01 8.13 -4.00
C VAL A 308 3.62 6.75 -4.20
N MET A 309 3.43 6.11 -5.36
CA MET A 309 4.05 4.82 -5.67
C MET A 309 5.59 4.90 -5.62
N SER A 310 6.20 5.98 -6.17
CA SER A 310 7.65 6.21 -6.05
C SER A 310 8.08 6.38 -4.59
N ALA A 311 7.36 7.20 -3.81
CA ALA A 311 7.68 7.44 -2.40
C ALA A 311 7.65 6.17 -1.56
N ASP A 312 6.72 5.27 -1.86
CA ASP A 312 6.51 4.01 -1.15
C ASP A 312 7.32 2.85 -1.75
N LYS A 313 8.03 3.10 -2.85
CA LYS A 313 8.77 2.08 -3.60
C LYS A 313 7.88 0.90 -4.00
N VAL A 314 6.66 1.23 -4.44
CA VAL A 314 5.67 0.25 -4.88
C VAL A 314 6.19 -0.46 -6.13
N ASP A 315 6.12 -1.78 -6.13
CA ASP A 315 6.32 -2.55 -7.35
C ASP A 315 5.10 -2.32 -8.26
N VAL A 316 5.32 -1.58 -9.35
CA VAL A 316 4.26 -1.24 -10.30
C VAL A 316 3.77 -2.49 -11.06
N GLY A 317 4.58 -3.57 -11.09
CA GLY A 317 4.20 -4.87 -11.66
C GLY A 317 3.29 -5.70 -10.75
N ASP A 318 3.22 -5.38 -9.45
CA ASP A 318 2.29 -6.01 -8.50
C ASP A 318 1.00 -5.21 -8.39
N LEU A 319 -0.04 -5.67 -9.06
CA LEU A 319 -1.35 -5.01 -9.08
C LEU A 319 -1.96 -4.81 -7.69
N ALA A 320 -1.72 -5.72 -6.75
CA ALA A 320 -2.24 -5.60 -5.38
C ALA A 320 -1.57 -4.43 -4.65
N SER A 321 -0.26 -4.27 -4.81
CA SER A 321 0.50 -3.14 -4.27
C SER A 321 0.09 -1.81 -4.90
N VAL A 322 -0.11 -1.78 -6.23
CA VAL A 322 -0.64 -0.62 -6.95
C VAL A 322 -2.02 -0.23 -6.43
N GLN A 323 -2.93 -1.20 -6.26
CA GLN A 323 -4.28 -0.96 -5.76
C GLN A 323 -4.26 -0.43 -4.32
N THR A 324 -3.35 -0.95 -3.49
CA THR A 324 -3.15 -0.45 -2.12
C THR A 324 -2.73 1.02 -2.11
N ALA A 325 -1.79 1.41 -2.98
CA ALA A 325 -1.36 2.80 -3.11
C ALA A 325 -2.50 3.71 -3.61
N MET A 326 -3.30 3.24 -4.57
CA MET A 326 -4.49 3.95 -5.06
C MET A 326 -5.51 4.17 -3.94
N GLU A 327 -5.77 3.16 -3.13
CA GLU A 327 -6.67 3.29 -1.99
C GLU A 327 -6.16 4.29 -0.95
N GLU A 328 -4.86 4.34 -0.69
CA GLU A 328 -4.27 5.32 0.21
C GLU A 328 -4.44 6.75 -0.33
N VAL A 329 -4.14 6.97 -1.61
CA VAL A 329 -4.36 8.29 -2.25
C VAL A 329 -5.83 8.70 -2.14
N TYR A 330 -6.74 7.81 -2.49
CA TYR A 330 -8.17 8.04 -2.42
C TYR A 330 -8.60 8.46 -1.00
N ARG A 331 -8.18 7.71 0.01
CA ARG A 331 -8.58 7.92 1.41
C ARG A 331 -8.08 9.25 1.97
N TYR A 332 -6.82 9.60 1.71
CA TYR A 332 -6.29 10.90 2.17
C TYR A 332 -6.93 12.08 1.45
N LEU A 333 -7.25 11.94 0.15
CA LEU A 333 -8.01 12.97 -0.57
C LEU A 333 -9.44 13.11 0.00
N ASN A 334 -10.11 11.99 0.30
CA ASN A 334 -11.44 12.02 0.91
C ASN A 334 -11.43 12.72 2.28
N LEU A 335 -10.47 12.40 3.16
CA LEU A 335 -10.31 13.06 4.46
C LEU A 335 -10.15 14.57 4.34
N ALA A 336 -9.29 15.01 3.41
CA ALA A 336 -9.07 16.44 3.18
C ALA A 336 -10.34 17.15 2.66
N LEU A 337 -11.09 16.50 1.77
CA LEU A 337 -12.32 17.06 1.26
C LEU A 337 -13.42 17.13 2.33
N GLU A 338 -13.57 16.10 3.15
CA GLU A 338 -14.51 16.13 4.29
C GLU A 338 -14.18 17.28 5.25
N GLU A 339 -12.89 17.49 5.56
CA GLU A 339 -12.42 18.57 6.43
C GLU A 339 -12.72 19.96 5.86
N LEU A 340 -12.40 20.19 4.58
CA LEU A 340 -12.53 21.50 3.95
C LEU A 340 -13.97 21.87 3.56
N SER A 341 -14.80 20.87 3.27
CA SER A 341 -16.16 21.10 2.75
C SER A 341 -17.28 20.86 3.78
N GLU A 342 -16.96 20.31 4.95
CA GLU A 342 -17.95 19.91 5.97
C GLU A 342 -19.04 18.96 5.42
N GLY A 343 -18.67 18.16 4.40
CA GLY A 343 -19.57 17.22 3.73
C GLY A 343 -20.41 17.81 2.59
N ASP A 344 -20.22 19.09 2.24
CA ASP A 344 -20.90 19.70 1.07
C ASP A 344 -20.21 19.28 -0.23
N VAL A 345 -20.94 18.54 -1.09
CA VAL A 345 -20.43 18.00 -2.36
C VAL A 345 -19.99 19.09 -3.34
N ALA A 346 -20.71 20.22 -3.40
CA ALA A 346 -20.38 21.30 -4.33
C ALA A 346 -19.08 22.02 -3.91
N ARG A 347 -18.92 22.27 -2.60
CA ARG A 347 -17.67 22.81 -2.04
C ARG A 347 -16.51 21.83 -2.24
N ALA A 348 -16.74 20.54 -2.00
CA ALA A 348 -15.75 19.49 -2.21
C ALA A 348 -15.30 19.42 -3.67
N ALA A 349 -16.22 19.45 -4.64
CA ALA A 349 -15.92 19.49 -6.06
C ALA A 349 -15.09 20.72 -6.43
N THR A 350 -15.45 21.90 -5.90
CA THR A 350 -14.68 23.12 -6.13
C THR A 350 -13.27 23.02 -5.54
N CYS A 351 -13.13 22.51 -4.30
CA CYS A 351 -11.81 22.30 -3.70
C CYS A 351 -10.95 21.31 -4.51
N PHE A 352 -11.55 20.22 -4.97
CA PHE A 352 -10.85 19.20 -5.74
C PHE A 352 -10.33 19.71 -7.08
N ASP A 353 -11.10 20.59 -7.72
CA ASP A 353 -10.72 21.20 -9.00
C ASP A 353 -9.73 22.36 -8.85
N ASP A 354 -9.88 23.18 -7.81
CA ASP A 354 -9.14 24.43 -7.68
C ASP A 354 -7.87 24.34 -6.81
N VAL A 355 -7.77 23.32 -5.93
CA VAL A 355 -6.61 23.13 -5.03
C VAL A 355 -5.69 22.06 -5.60
N TYR A 356 -4.36 22.24 -5.45
CA TYR A 356 -3.42 21.19 -5.82
C TYR A 356 -3.72 19.88 -5.08
N LEU A 357 -3.87 18.78 -5.80
CA LEU A 357 -4.19 17.47 -5.23
C LEU A 357 -3.13 16.97 -4.26
N GLU A 358 -1.85 17.29 -4.52
CA GLU A 358 -0.78 17.00 -3.55
C GLU A 358 -0.99 17.72 -2.21
N SER A 359 -1.48 18.96 -2.23
CA SER A 359 -1.79 19.71 -1.00
C SER A 359 -2.98 19.09 -0.25
N LEU A 360 -4.01 18.65 -0.97
CA LEU A 360 -5.15 17.92 -0.37
C LEU A 360 -4.67 16.57 0.23
N PHE A 361 -3.86 15.82 -0.49
CA PHE A 361 -3.30 14.57 0.01
C PHE A 361 -2.48 14.78 1.29
N ARG A 362 -1.59 15.79 1.29
CA ARG A 362 -0.78 16.14 2.46
C ARG A 362 -1.63 16.60 3.64
N LEU A 363 -2.73 17.32 3.39
CA LEU A 363 -3.67 17.71 4.43
C LEU A 363 -4.32 16.46 5.04
N GLY A 364 -4.91 15.58 4.23
CA GLY A 364 -5.55 14.35 4.70
C GLY A 364 -4.59 13.44 5.47
N PHE A 365 -3.35 13.30 4.99
CA PHE A 365 -2.30 12.60 5.73
C PHE A 365 -2.00 13.27 7.07
N SER A 366 -1.87 14.60 7.09
CA SER A 366 -1.52 15.36 8.30
C SER A 366 -2.58 15.28 9.38
N LEU A 367 -3.87 15.14 9.02
CA LEU A 367 -4.95 14.90 9.99
C LEU A 367 -4.72 13.60 10.78
N THR A 368 -4.17 12.56 10.15
CA THR A 368 -3.85 11.30 10.85
C THR A 368 -2.64 11.44 11.78
N LEU A 369 -1.71 12.34 11.46
CA LEU A 369 -0.50 12.57 12.26
C LEU A 369 -0.79 13.23 13.62
N GLU A 370 -1.91 13.90 13.79
CA GLU A 370 -2.30 14.46 15.09
C GLU A 370 -2.58 13.34 16.10
N LEU A 371 -3.29 12.29 15.68
CA LEU A 371 -3.50 11.09 16.49
C LEU A 371 -2.19 10.35 16.76
N GLN A 372 -1.32 10.24 15.76
CA GLN A 372 0.00 9.62 15.92
C GLN A 372 0.82 10.32 17.02
N GLN A 373 0.85 11.65 17.04
CA GLN A 373 1.60 12.39 18.05
C GLN A 373 1.07 12.16 19.46
N ARG A 374 -0.25 12.08 19.63
CA ARG A 374 -0.86 11.70 20.92
C ARG A 374 -0.47 10.27 21.30
N ALA A 375 -0.62 9.32 20.37
CA ALA A 375 -0.27 7.91 20.55
C ALA A 375 1.21 7.70 20.91
N LEU A 376 2.12 8.44 20.29
CA LEU A 376 3.55 8.40 20.61
C LEU A 376 3.87 8.92 22.03
N ARG A 377 3.06 9.86 22.57
CA ARG A 377 3.18 10.29 23.98
C ARG A 377 2.70 9.19 24.92
N VAL A 378 1.56 8.59 24.62
CA VAL A 378 1.00 7.46 25.37
C VAL A 378 1.99 6.30 25.43
N ARG A 379 2.60 5.93 24.31
CA ARG A 379 3.58 4.83 24.26
C ARG A 379 4.82 5.04 25.15
N LYS A 380 5.12 6.27 25.54
CA LYS A 380 6.24 6.60 26.44
C LYS A 380 5.85 6.59 27.92
N SER A 381 4.58 6.42 28.25
CA SER A 381 4.12 6.35 29.66
C SER A 381 4.47 5.01 30.30
N ALA A 382 4.63 5.00 31.60
CA ALA A 382 4.98 3.78 32.38
C ALA A 382 3.93 2.66 32.22
N GLY A 383 2.63 3.03 32.12
CA GLY A 383 1.54 2.07 31.93
C GLY A 383 1.42 1.46 30.53
N ALA A 384 2.18 1.97 29.54
CA ALA A 384 2.09 1.47 28.17
C ALA A 384 2.53 0.01 27.99
N SER A 385 3.29 -0.53 28.94
CA SER A 385 3.69 -1.95 28.97
C SER A 385 2.52 -2.88 29.31
N TYR A 386 1.47 -2.35 29.93
CA TYR A 386 0.35 -3.12 30.50
C TYR A 386 -0.98 -2.85 29.80
N LEU A 387 -0.97 -2.40 28.54
CA LEU A 387 -2.21 -2.11 27.84
C LEU A 387 -3.01 -3.38 27.56
N ASP A 388 -4.31 -3.30 27.78
CA ASP A 388 -5.28 -4.31 27.35
C ASP A 388 -5.31 -4.45 25.82
N GLY A 389 -5.65 -5.64 25.31
CA GLY A 389 -5.53 -6.01 23.92
C GLY A 389 -6.08 -5.00 22.90
N PRO A 390 -7.33 -4.50 23.02
CA PRO A 390 -7.88 -3.52 22.08
C PRO A 390 -7.13 -2.18 22.08
N PHE A 391 -6.69 -1.70 23.26
CA PHE A 391 -5.94 -0.45 23.39
C PHE A 391 -4.50 -0.59 22.87
N ARG A 392 -3.88 -1.76 23.07
CA ARG A 392 -2.56 -2.08 22.49
C ARG A 392 -2.65 -2.07 20.98
N ALA A 393 -3.63 -2.76 20.38
CA ALA A 393 -3.83 -2.82 18.96
C ALA A 393 -4.11 -1.43 18.34
N LEU A 394 -4.92 -0.61 19.01
CA LEU A 394 -5.13 0.78 18.60
C LEU A 394 -3.83 1.58 18.60
N LEU A 395 -3.06 1.49 19.68
CA LEU A 395 -1.80 2.21 19.83
C LEU A 395 -0.79 1.79 18.77
N ASP A 396 -0.65 0.48 18.53
CA ASP A 396 0.27 -0.08 17.54
C ASP A 396 -0.08 0.41 16.11
N GLY A 397 -1.36 0.48 15.76
CA GLY A 397 -1.81 1.03 14.49
C GLY A 397 -1.50 2.53 14.36
N LEU A 398 -1.77 3.32 15.40
CA LEU A 398 -1.59 4.77 15.39
C LEU A 398 -0.12 5.21 15.34
N VAL A 399 0.83 4.45 15.92
CA VAL A 399 2.25 4.83 15.95
C VAL A 399 3.03 4.48 14.68
N ARG A 400 2.42 3.81 13.73
CA ARG A 400 3.05 3.51 12.43
C ARG A 400 3.43 4.79 11.69
N LYS A 401 4.40 4.72 10.79
CA LYS A 401 4.78 5.86 9.91
C LYS A 401 3.57 6.43 9.17
N LYS A 402 2.69 5.55 8.71
CA LYS A 402 1.37 5.85 8.18
C LYS A 402 0.34 5.33 9.18
N PRO A 403 -0.29 6.18 9.97
CA PRO A 403 -1.25 5.74 10.99
C PRO A 403 -2.37 4.89 10.41
N ARG A 404 -2.71 3.83 11.12
CA ARG A 404 -3.78 2.88 10.75
C ARG A 404 -4.87 2.89 11.83
N LEU A 405 -6.10 2.70 11.39
CA LEU A 405 -7.23 2.50 12.27
C LEU A 405 -7.34 1.03 12.64
N PHE A 406 -7.35 0.72 13.92
CA PHE A 406 -7.72 -0.60 14.41
C PHE A 406 -9.24 -0.80 14.23
N GLU A 407 -9.66 -1.84 13.51
CA GLU A 407 -11.07 -2.05 13.16
C GLU A 407 -11.96 -2.41 14.36
N GLY A 408 -11.37 -2.94 15.44
CA GLY A 408 -12.07 -3.20 16.68
C GLY A 408 -12.68 -1.96 17.36
N VAL A 409 -12.25 -0.75 16.95
CA VAL A 409 -12.88 0.52 17.34
C VAL A 409 -14.28 0.68 16.74
N LEU A 410 -14.52 0.06 15.58
CA LEU A 410 -15.79 0.16 14.83
C LEU A 410 -16.77 -0.95 15.18
N GLU A 411 -16.26 -2.17 15.31
CA GLU A 411 -17.03 -3.38 15.58
C GLU A 411 -16.25 -4.25 16.58
N GLU A 412 -16.89 -4.58 17.69
CA GLU A 412 -16.36 -5.49 18.68
C GLU A 412 -16.00 -6.84 18.03
N ASN A 413 -14.87 -7.42 18.39
CA ASN A 413 -14.34 -8.67 17.83
C ASN A 413 -13.81 -8.61 16.37
N ARG A 414 -13.74 -7.45 15.74
CA ARG A 414 -13.11 -7.30 14.44
C ARG A 414 -11.62 -7.02 14.63
N GLY A 415 -10.81 -8.04 14.35
CA GLY A 415 -9.36 -7.88 14.29
C GLY A 415 -8.94 -7.27 12.95
N GLY A 416 -7.85 -6.52 12.95
CA GLY A 416 -7.26 -5.97 11.75
C GLY A 416 -7.04 -4.47 11.79
N GLU A 417 -6.30 -3.98 10.81
CA GLU A 417 -5.98 -2.56 10.67
C GLU A 417 -6.23 -2.12 9.22
N ARG A 418 -6.77 -0.93 9.05
CA ARG A 418 -6.96 -0.30 7.75
C ARG A 418 -6.52 1.17 7.76
N PRO A 419 -6.29 1.79 6.60
CA PRO A 419 -6.13 3.23 6.51
C PRO A 419 -7.39 3.97 7.01
N PHE A 420 -7.21 5.16 7.55
CA PHE A 420 -8.32 6.07 7.83
C PHE A 420 -9.03 6.46 6.55
N ALA A 421 -10.35 6.43 6.53
CA ALA A 421 -11.15 6.70 5.33
C ALA A 421 -12.02 7.97 5.47
N THR A 422 -12.47 8.29 6.69
CA THR A 422 -13.41 9.38 6.97
C THR A 422 -13.01 10.15 8.23
N LEU A 423 -13.51 11.37 8.39
CA LEU A 423 -13.36 12.14 9.65
C LEU A 423 -14.03 11.43 10.83
N ARG A 424 -15.04 10.59 10.57
CA ARG A 424 -15.65 9.76 11.61
C ARG A 424 -14.64 8.77 12.17
N ASP A 425 -13.82 8.16 11.33
CA ASP A 425 -12.74 7.25 11.76
C ASP A 425 -11.76 7.96 12.70
N LEU A 426 -11.35 9.18 12.33
CA LEU A 426 -10.43 9.98 13.14
C LEU A 426 -11.04 10.34 14.51
N ARG A 427 -12.31 10.72 14.53
CA ARG A 427 -13.02 11.04 15.78
C ARG A 427 -13.11 9.83 16.70
N LEU A 428 -13.55 8.69 16.17
CA LEU A 428 -13.67 7.46 16.96
C LEU A 428 -12.31 7.01 17.52
N ALA A 429 -11.25 7.01 16.70
CA ALA A 429 -9.91 6.69 17.19
C ALA A 429 -9.43 7.71 18.25
N GLY A 430 -9.78 8.98 18.08
CA GLY A 430 -9.49 10.05 19.04
C GLY A 430 -10.18 9.85 20.38
N GLU A 431 -11.46 9.43 20.39
CA GLU A 431 -12.23 9.10 21.60
C GLU A 431 -11.65 7.88 22.34
N TRP A 432 -11.26 6.85 21.59
CA TRP A 432 -10.61 5.68 22.20
C TRP A 432 -9.23 6.02 22.78
N LEU A 433 -8.48 6.84 22.09
CA LEU A 433 -7.17 7.31 22.57
C LEU A 433 -7.33 8.18 23.83
N GLU A 434 -8.37 9.01 23.90
CA GLU A 434 -8.70 9.79 25.10
C GLU A 434 -9.05 8.89 26.29
N ARG A 435 -9.86 7.86 26.08
CA ARG A 435 -10.14 6.85 27.11
C ARG A 435 -8.86 6.19 27.64
N LEU A 436 -7.95 5.85 26.73
CA LEU A 436 -6.65 5.29 27.09
C LEU A 436 -5.80 6.28 27.88
N GLU A 437 -5.75 7.55 27.47
CA GLU A 437 -5.05 8.61 28.22
C GLU A 437 -5.60 8.78 29.63
N LEU A 438 -6.92 8.73 29.80
CA LEU A 438 -7.59 8.78 31.13
C LEU A 438 -7.29 7.55 31.96
N GLN A 439 -7.29 6.34 31.38
CA GLN A 439 -6.88 5.13 32.10
C GLN A 439 -5.46 5.26 32.69
N LEU A 440 -4.52 5.68 31.86
CA LEU A 440 -3.13 5.86 32.28
C LEU A 440 -2.98 6.94 33.36
N GLN A 441 -3.80 8.00 33.30
CA GLN A 441 -3.82 9.04 34.35
C GLN A 441 -4.31 8.49 35.73
N LEU A 442 -5.31 7.58 35.72
CA LEU A 442 -5.74 6.90 36.96
C LEU A 442 -4.56 6.22 37.67
N PHE A 443 -3.77 5.46 36.92
CA PHE A 443 -2.62 4.73 37.44
C PHE A 443 -1.44 5.65 37.79
N ALA A 444 -1.30 6.78 37.11
CA ALA A 444 -0.17 7.70 37.33
C ALA A 444 -0.31 8.57 38.60
N GLY A 445 -1.54 8.74 39.18
CA GLY A 445 -1.66 9.67 40.28
C GLY A 445 -2.97 9.63 41.08
N HIS A 446 -3.96 8.81 40.67
CA HIS A 446 -5.25 8.71 41.37
C HIS A 446 -5.41 7.43 42.20
N PHE A 447 -4.68 6.37 41.87
CA PHE A 447 -4.63 5.16 42.70
C PHE A 447 -3.54 5.27 43.76
N PRO A 448 -3.67 4.58 44.92
CA PRO A 448 -2.70 4.61 46.02
C PRO A 448 -1.45 3.74 45.75
N PHE A 449 -1.23 3.30 44.53
CA PHE A 449 -0.08 2.51 44.12
C PHE A 449 0.44 2.96 42.74
N GLU A 450 1.70 2.69 42.49
CA GLU A 450 2.34 2.90 41.20
C GLU A 450 2.47 1.58 40.46
N LEU A 451 2.38 1.63 39.11
CA LEU A 451 2.63 0.45 38.27
C LEU A 451 4.12 0.09 38.36
N PRO A 452 4.47 -1.15 38.67
CA PRO A 452 5.86 -1.58 38.73
C PRO A 452 6.45 -1.64 37.30
N LEU A 453 7.77 -1.63 37.19
CA LEU A 453 8.41 -1.96 35.90
C LEU A 453 8.30 -3.47 35.65
N PRO A 454 8.05 -3.93 34.42
CA PRO A 454 7.91 -5.36 34.11
C PRO A 454 9.09 -6.22 34.64
N GLU A 455 10.31 -5.70 34.55
CA GLU A 455 11.52 -6.40 35.02
C GLU A 455 11.63 -6.48 36.54
N SER A 456 10.87 -5.69 37.28
CA SER A 456 10.89 -5.66 38.75
C SER A 456 9.81 -6.52 39.42
N LEU A 457 8.88 -7.08 38.61
CA LEU A 457 7.80 -7.92 39.12
C LEU A 457 8.29 -9.33 39.41
N ASP A 458 8.09 -9.78 40.65
CA ASP A 458 8.22 -11.18 41.06
C ASP A 458 6.84 -11.84 41.05
N LEU A 459 6.55 -12.56 40.00
CA LEU A 459 5.33 -13.34 39.81
C LEU A 459 5.53 -14.84 40.11
N SER A 460 6.66 -15.20 40.75
CA SER A 460 6.89 -16.57 41.15
C SER A 460 5.79 -17.06 42.11
N GLY A 461 5.10 -18.13 41.71
CA GLY A 461 3.95 -18.62 42.48
C GLY A 461 2.65 -17.84 42.28
N CYS A 462 2.53 -17.05 41.23
CA CYS A 462 1.29 -16.39 40.83
C CYS A 462 0.74 -16.93 39.48
N TYR A 463 -0.47 -16.53 39.16
CA TYR A 463 -1.09 -16.60 37.84
C TYR A 463 -1.63 -15.21 37.47
N PRO A 464 -1.30 -14.66 36.29
CA PRO A 464 -0.27 -15.15 35.37
C PRO A 464 1.12 -15.11 36.01
N ASP A 465 2.06 -15.92 35.47
CA ASP A 465 3.44 -16.01 35.95
C ASP A 465 4.44 -15.23 35.04
N ASP A 466 3.95 -14.66 33.93
CA ASP A 466 4.72 -13.76 33.06
C ASP A 466 4.17 -12.31 33.17
N ALA A 467 5.07 -11.36 33.37
CA ALA A 467 4.74 -9.94 33.41
C ALA A 467 4.21 -9.41 32.04
N ALA A 468 4.53 -10.10 30.94
CA ALA A 468 4.05 -9.75 29.61
C ALA A 468 2.54 -10.02 29.41
N ASP A 469 1.98 -10.92 30.22
CA ASP A 469 0.55 -11.25 30.19
C ASP A 469 -0.30 -10.32 31.06
N LEU A 470 0.32 -9.47 31.89
CA LEU A 470 -0.40 -8.54 32.77
C LEU A 470 -0.91 -7.32 31.99
N THR A 471 -2.11 -6.90 32.33
CA THR A 471 -2.80 -5.74 31.78
C THR A 471 -3.22 -4.73 32.87
N LEU A 472 -3.61 -3.51 32.47
CA LEU A 472 -4.13 -2.50 33.40
C LEU A 472 -5.37 -3.01 34.14
N SER A 473 -6.22 -3.79 33.45
CA SER A 473 -7.39 -4.41 34.06
C SER A 473 -7.02 -5.42 35.13
N ASP A 474 -5.92 -6.21 35.00
CA ASP A 474 -5.47 -7.14 36.04
C ASP A 474 -5.05 -6.40 37.30
N PHE A 475 -4.29 -5.32 37.20
CA PHE A 475 -3.92 -4.50 38.35
C PHE A 475 -5.14 -3.88 39.02
N PHE A 476 -6.06 -3.30 38.22
CA PHE A 476 -7.25 -2.65 38.76
C PHE A 476 -8.18 -3.65 39.44
N LEU A 477 -8.51 -4.75 38.79
CA LEU A 477 -9.46 -5.75 39.31
C LEU A 477 -8.88 -6.52 40.51
N THR A 478 -7.57 -6.78 40.51
CA THR A 478 -6.91 -7.38 41.71
C THR A 478 -6.98 -6.44 42.91
N ALA A 479 -6.74 -5.13 42.71
CA ALA A 479 -6.88 -4.14 43.76
C ALA A 479 -8.35 -4.01 44.22
N LEU A 480 -9.31 -4.04 43.28
CA LEU A 480 -10.74 -4.04 43.58
C LEU A 480 -11.15 -5.29 44.39
N ALA A 481 -10.67 -6.48 44.04
CA ALA A 481 -10.91 -7.73 44.75
C ALA A 481 -10.42 -7.64 46.20
N ASN A 482 -9.20 -7.12 46.40
CA ASN A 482 -8.65 -6.89 47.74
C ASN A 482 -9.53 -5.93 48.57
N ARG A 483 -9.95 -4.82 47.97
CA ARG A 483 -10.86 -3.85 48.63
C ARG A 483 -12.21 -4.48 49.00
N LEU A 484 -12.78 -5.29 48.11
CA LEU A 484 -14.04 -6.00 48.37
C LEU A 484 -13.91 -6.99 49.51
N GLN A 485 -12.75 -7.54 49.79
CA GLN A 485 -12.47 -8.39 50.97
C GLN A 485 -12.03 -7.61 52.21
N GLY A 486 -12.14 -6.28 52.21
CA GLY A 486 -11.82 -5.41 53.32
C GLY A 486 -10.33 -5.12 53.51
N ARG A 487 -9.51 -5.34 52.50
CA ARG A 487 -8.09 -4.95 52.40
C ARG A 487 -7.93 -3.56 51.80
N ASP A 488 -6.72 -3.08 51.77
CA ASP A 488 -6.40 -1.85 51.03
C ASP A 488 -6.57 -2.05 49.53
N PHE A 489 -6.85 -0.97 48.77
CA PHE A 489 -6.93 -0.97 47.33
C PHE A 489 -5.52 -1.01 46.72
N LEU A 490 -4.91 -2.20 46.74
CA LEU A 490 -3.57 -2.50 46.25
C LEU A 490 -3.61 -3.75 45.35
N PRO A 491 -2.84 -3.81 44.29
CA PRO A 491 -2.82 -4.96 43.37
C PRO A 491 -1.93 -6.11 43.88
N GLU A 492 -1.98 -6.39 45.18
CA GLU A 492 -1.31 -7.54 45.77
C GLU A 492 -1.97 -8.84 45.27
N PRO A 493 -1.18 -9.87 44.91
CA PRO A 493 -1.73 -11.12 44.41
C PRO A 493 -2.80 -11.71 45.33
N PHE A 494 -4.00 -11.95 44.76
CA PHE A 494 -5.16 -12.41 45.51
C PHE A 494 -5.03 -13.88 45.91
N PRO A 495 -5.32 -14.30 47.12
CA PRO A 495 -5.19 -15.68 47.56
C PRO A 495 -6.17 -16.62 46.83
N GLN A 496 -5.67 -17.69 46.24
CA GLN A 496 -6.50 -18.69 45.54
C GLN A 496 -7.64 -19.25 46.39
N ALA A 497 -7.36 -19.49 47.70
CA ALA A 497 -8.35 -20.02 48.65
C ALA A 497 -9.58 -19.10 48.85
N GLU A 498 -9.49 -17.83 48.52
CA GLU A 498 -10.55 -16.83 48.73
C GLU A 498 -11.35 -16.53 47.46
N LEU A 499 -11.01 -17.14 46.29
CA LEU A 499 -11.70 -16.92 45.01
C LEU A 499 -13.19 -17.24 45.11
N GLY A 500 -13.59 -18.33 45.80
CA GLY A 500 -15.00 -18.66 45.99
C GLY A 500 -15.77 -17.59 46.79
N ALA A 501 -15.16 -17.04 47.85
CA ALA A 501 -15.78 -15.97 48.64
C ALA A 501 -15.90 -14.65 47.82
N LEU A 502 -14.92 -14.35 46.95
CA LEU A 502 -15.01 -13.23 46.03
C LEU A 502 -16.13 -13.45 45.03
N HIS A 503 -16.22 -14.65 44.42
CA HIS A 503 -17.26 -15.01 43.47
C HIS A 503 -18.66 -14.81 44.06
N ASP A 504 -18.94 -15.36 45.24
CA ASP A 504 -20.23 -15.23 45.91
C ASP A 504 -20.60 -13.76 46.23
N ARG A 505 -19.62 -12.88 46.30
CA ARG A 505 -19.81 -11.44 46.56
C ARG A 505 -20.06 -10.64 45.29
N VAL A 506 -19.39 -10.97 44.19
CA VAL A 506 -19.46 -10.23 42.90
C VAL A 506 -20.49 -10.76 41.95
N CYS A 507 -20.79 -12.08 42.00
CA CYS A 507 -21.69 -12.74 41.06
C CYS A 507 -23.02 -13.15 41.75
N ARG A 508 -24.14 -12.95 41.04
CA ARG A 508 -25.47 -13.41 41.44
C ARG A 508 -26.13 -14.09 40.24
N ASP A 509 -26.51 -15.34 40.42
CA ASP A 509 -27.17 -16.13 39.35
C ASP A 509 -26.37 -16.20 38.04
N GLY A 510 -25.05 -16.28 38.11
CA GLY A 510 -24.17 -16.32 36.96
C GLY A 510 -23.94 -14.96 36.26
N LEU A 511 -24.42 -13.88 36.85
CA LEU A 511 -24.26 -12.52 36.34
C LEU A 511 -23.51 -11.64 37.32
N LEU A 512 -22.81 -10.64 36.84
CA LEU A 512 -22.17 -9.64 37.67
C LEU A 512 -23.23 -8.80 38.40
N ALA A 513 -23.03 -8.52 39.69
CA ALA A 513 -23.94 -7.71 40.51
C ALA A 513 -24.01 -6.26 39.97
N GLU A 514 -25.20 -5.81 39.56
CA GLU A 514 -25.45 -4.46 39.04
C GLU A 514 -25.04 -3.34 40.01
N GLU A 515 -25.17 -3.58 41.32
CA GLU A 515 -24.72 -2.63 42.34
C GLU A 515 -23.22 -2.41 42.30
N LEU A 516 -22.44 -3.49 42.07
CA LEU A 516 -20.98 -3.40 41.96
C LEU A 516 -20.57 -2.56 40.73
N ARG A 517 -21.22 -2.80 39.59
CA ARG A 517 -20.96 -2.04 38.36
C ARG A 517 -21.21 -0.54 38.58
N ARG A 518 -22.38 -0.21 39.08
CA ARG A 518 -22.75 1.17 39.37
C ARG A 518 -21.80 1.85 40.37
N ASP A 519 -21.54 1.19 41.49
CA ASP A 519 -20.74 1.76 42.58
C ASP A 519 -19.28 1.94 42.16
N THR A 520 -18.72 1.00 41.39
CA THR A 520 -17.36 1.08 40.84
C THR A 520 -17.25 2.19 39.78
N GLY A 521 -18.22 2.30 38.88
CA GLY A 521 -18.26 3.36 37.90
C GLY A 521 -18.35 4.75 38.53
N GLN A 522 -19.25 4.95 39.50
CA GLN A 522 -19.38 6.21 40.25
C GLN A 522 -18.11 6.55 41.03
N TRP A 523 -17.46 5.57 41.60
CA TRP A 523 -16.21 5.76 42.31
C TRP A 523 -15.10 6.24 41.38
N LEU A 524 -14.88 5.59 40.23
CA LEU A 524 -13.87 6.03 39.27
C LEU A 524 -14.18 7.42 38.71
N GLU A 525 -15.44 7.71 38.36
CA GLU A 525 -15.87 9.05 37.93
C GLU A 525 -15.60 10.14 39.00
N SER A 526 -15.66 9.78 40.30
CA SER A 526 -15.34 10.70 41.36
C SER A 526 -13.83 10.96 41.51
N LEU A 527 -12.98 10.00 41.10
CA LEU A 527 -11.52 10.15 41.09
C LEU A 527 -11.05 10.97 39.88
N LEU A 528 -11.58 10.64 38.72
CA LEU A 528 -11.25 11.29 37.46
C LEU A 528 -12.46 11.22 36.53
N PRO A 529 -13.08 12.34 36.16
CA PRO A 529 -14.22 12.36 35.23
C PRO A 529 -13.87 11.74 33.87
N GLY A 530 -14.80 10.95 33.31
CA GLY A 530 -14.63 10.26 32.02
C GLY A 530 -14.03 8.84 32.13
N THR A 531 -13.84 8.31 33.36
CA THR A 531 -13.26 6.98 33.59
C THR A 531 -14.27 5.86 33.86
N GLY A 532 -15.57 6.18 33.89
CA GLY A 532 -16.64 5.16 33.98
C GLY A 532 -16.51 4.03 32.96
N PRO A 533 -16.25 4.31 31.64
CA PRO A 533 -16.05 3.28 30.64
C PRO A 533 -14.91 2.31 30.92
N PHE A 534 -13.88 2.71 31.68
CA PHE A 534 -12.82 1.79 32.10
C PHE A 534 -13.33 0.81 33.18
N ALA A 535 -14.16 1.28 34.13
CA ALA A 535 -14.80 0.41 35.09
C ALA A 535 -15.68 -0.63 34.38
N ASP A 536 -16.49 -0.20 33.43
CA ASP A 536 -17.37 -1.09 32.67
C ASP A 536 -16.55 -2.15 31.90
N TYR A 537 -15.49 -1.74 31.20
CA TYR A 537 -14.59 -2.65 30.49
C TYR A 537 -13.98 -3.71 31.41
N CYS A 538 -13.43 -3.29 32.57
CA CYS A 538 -12.84 -4.22 33.54
C CYS A 538 -13.89 -5.19 34.13
N LEU A 539 -15.08 -4.68 34.44
CA LEU A 539 -16.13 -5.49 35.01
C LEU A 539 -16.81 -6.43 34.00
N ASP A 540 -16.75 -6.10 32.69
CA ASP A 540 -17.18 -7.02 31.63
C ASP A 540 -16.25 -8.23 31.55
N LEU A 541 -14.92 -8.08 31.76
CA LEU A 541 -14.00 -9.22 31.90
C LEU A 541 -14.42 -10.17 33.03
N TRP A 542 -14.81 -9.61 34.19
CA TRP A 542 -15.31 -10.45 35.28
C TRP A 542 -16.68 -11.05 34.95
N ALA A 543 -17.57 -10.35 34.26
CA ALA A 543 -18.85 -10.91 33.88
C ALA A 543 -18.67 -12.10 32.91
N GLU A 544 -17.73 -12.03 32.00
CA GLU A 544 -17.49 -13.07 30.97
C GLU A 544 -16.69 -14.25 31.53
N ASP A 545 -15.57 -13.99 32.22
CA ASP A 545 -14.62 -15.04 32.61
C ASP A 545 -14.86 -15.59 34.04
N PHE A 546 -15.29 -14.72 34.96
CA PHE A 546 -15.41 -15.08 36.36
C PHE A 546 -16.84 -15.47 36.77
N CYS A 547 -17.87 -14.69 36.37
CA CYS A 547 -19.23 -14.94 36.81
C CYS A 547 -19.94 -16.06 36.01
N THR A 548 -19.49 -16.40 34.82
CA THR A 548 -20.04 -17.52 34.01
C THR A 548 -19.67 -18.90 34.57
N ARG A 549 -18.68 -18.97 35.46
CA ARG A 549 -18.21 -20.22 36.08
C ARG A 549 -18.86 -20.42 37.44
N SER A 550 -18.96 -21.66 37.89
CA SER A 550 -19.40 -21.94 39.28
C SER A 550 -18.24 -21.69 40.25
N SER A 551 -18.55 -21.26 41.50
CA SER A 551 -17.54 -21.00 42.54
C SER A 551 -16.64 -22.21 42.83
N ALA A 552 -17.08 -23.42 42.51
CA ALA A 552 -16.33 -24.67 42.68
C ALA A 552 -15.36 -24.99 41.54
N GLU A 553 -15.52 -24.33 40.38
CA GLU A 553 -14.77 -24.59 39.12
C GLU A 553 -13.79 -23.45 38.77
N LEU A 554 -13.48 -22.56 39.74
CA LEU A 554 -12.58 -21.44 39.53
C LEU A 554 -11.13 -21.91 39.49
N ASP A 555 -10.59 -22.05 38.27
CA ASP A 555 -9.16 -22.32 38.09
C ASP A 555 -8.44 -21.01 37.74
N PRO A 556 -7.48 -20.57 38.61
CA PRO A 556 -6.76 -19.31 38.42
C PRO A 556 -6.07 -19.14 37.05
N ARG A 557 -5.74 -20.24 36.37
CA ARG A 557 -5.08 -20.23 35.07
C ARG A 557 -5.97 -19.69 33.93
N TYR A 558 -7.28 -19.67 34.16
CA TYR A 558 -8.30 -19.31 33.15
C TYR A 558 -9.19 -18.15 33.63
N LEU A 559 -8.76 -17.43 34.65
CA LEU A 559 -9.47 -16.25 35.17
C LEU A 559 -8.77 -14.99 34.67
N GLY A 560 -9.39 -14.26 33.72
CA GLY A 560 -8.94 -12.93 33.32
C GLY A 560 -9.19 -11.89 34.43
N GLY A 561 -8.37 -10.84 34.45
CA GLY A 561 -8.56 -9.72 35.31
C GLY A 561 -8.14 -9.93 36.79
N LEU A 562 -7.35 -10.94 37.10
CA LEU A 562 -6.87 -11.17 38.46
C LEU A 562 -5.43 -11.72 38.50
N ILE A 563 -4.61 -11.14 39.34
CA ILE A 563 -3.31 -11.70 39.74
C ILE A 563 -3.55 -12.60 40.97
N VAL A 564 -3.45 -13.91 40.79
CA VAL A 564 -3.79 -14.88 41.85
C VAL A 564 -2.54 -15.58 42.34
N ARG A 565 -2.34 -15.58 43.68
CA ARG A 565 -1.27 -16.35 44.33
C ARG A 565 -1.64 -17.83 44.40
N ARG A 566 -0.77 -18.70 43.93
CA ARG A 566 -0.89 -20.17 44.03
C ARG A 566 -1.00 -20.57 45.49
N GLY A 567 -1.93 -21.44 45.82
CA GLY A 567 -2.15 -21.96 47.16
C GLY A 567 -1.14 -22.99 47.61
#